data_055a6f3f58b0fd62a6f4eae0d47d5dc9
#
_entry.id   055a6f3f58b0fd62a6f4eae0d47d5dc9
#
_cell.length_a   1.000
_cell.length_b   1.000
_cell.length_c   1.000
_cell.angle_alpha   90.00
_cell.angle_beta   90.00
_cell.angle_gamma   90.00
#
_symmetry.space_group_name_H-M   'P 1'
#
loop_
_entity.id
_entity.type
_entity.pdbx_description
1 polymer ?
#
loop_
_entity_poly.entity_id
_entity_poly.type
_entity_poly.pdbx_seq_one_letter_code
_entity_poly.pdbx_strand_id
1 'polypeptide(L)'
;MDEIIKEFREDLAQFREMTDKFYAKEVSVKEYKGFSGGFGSYAQRGGEASMLRLRLPGGRINKEKLKFIVDAIQEYGIEKVHFTTCQTVQLHDLSAKVACEIMEKAFEVGIITRGGGGDFPRNVMVSPLSGVEKGEYFDVMPYALAVSDYLLGLIKTVKLPRKLKVCFSNSPANEPHATFRDLGFVAKPEGTFDVYSAGGLGNNPRMGVKVAEQISPSEVLYYVKAMVETFVAHGNYESRAKARTRYMQESLGVDGYKKAYLEKLEKVKAGEDLTLHVCPCPVTKTGRGDEAAREFGKIGDRVIPQKQEGLYAVAYHPIGGVPQALKFAEIYEAVKDMEEVELRLAPDETIYFINLNADEVKKAFSITDDGAENLFETSVACIGAA
;
A
#
# COMPACT_ATOMS: atom_id res chain seq x y z
N MET A 1 -4.97 -7.99 -16.14
CA MET A 1 -5.31 -6.70 -15.52
C MET A 1 -6.47 -6.02 -16.26
N ASP A 2 -6.44 -5.92 -17.59
CA ASP A 2 -7.47 -5.21 -18.38
C ASP A 2 -8.90 -5.75 -18.18
N GLU A 3 -9.06 -7.08 -18.07
CA GLU A 3 -10.35 -7.71 -17.80
C GLU A 3 -10.89 -7.31 -16.40
N ILE A 4 -10.03 -7.30 -15.39
CA ILE A 4 -10.38 -6.88 -14.03
C ILE A 4 -10.78 -5.39 -14.01
N ILE A 5 -10.05 -4.54 -14.73
CA ILE A 5 -10.39 -3.11 -14.87
C ILE A 5 -11.75 -2.95 -15.52
N LYS A 6 -12.04 -3.70 -16.58
CA LYS A 6 -13.34 -3.66 -17.26
C LYS A 6 -14.48 -4.02 -16.28
N GLU A 7 -14.34 -5.11 -15.54
CA GLU A 7 -15.31 -5.51 -14.53
C GLU A 7 -15.52 -4.45 -13.44
N PHE A 8 -14.44 -3.81 -12.99
CA PHE A 8 -14.54 -2.78 -11.95
C PHE A 8 -15.14 -1.48 -12.48
N ARG A 9 -14.99 -1.17 -13.78
CA ARG A 9 -15.70 -0.06 -14.42
C ARG A 9 -17.21 -0.31 -14.45
N GLU A 10 -17.63 -1.54 -14.76
CA GLU A 10 -19.05 -1.92 -14.71
C GLU A 10 -19.65 -1.76 -13.31
N ASP A 11 -18.86 -2.10 -12.26
CA ASP A 11 -19.28 -1.91 -10.87
C ASP A 11 -19.49 -0.43 -10.48
N LEU A 12 -18.90 0.54 -11.18
CA LEU A 12 -19.06 1.97 -10.87
C LEU A 12 -20.51 2.45 -11.06
N ALA A 13 -21.29 1.86 -11.94
CA ALA A 13 -22.70 2.19 -12.09
C ALA A 13 -23.47 1.94 -10.79
N GLN A 14 -23.22 0.79 -10.14
CA GLN A 14 -23.82 0.46 -8.85
C GLN A 14 -23.32 1.38 -7.73
N PHE A 15 -22.04 1.77 -7.78
CA PHE A 15 -21.48 2.72 -6.80
C PHE A 15 -22.17 4.09 -6.93
N ARG A 16 -22.37 4.60 -8.15
CA ARG A 16 -23.08 5.87 -8.41
C ARG A 16 -24.50 5.82 -7.87
N GLU A 17 -25.26 4.79 -8.25
CA GLU A 17 -26.65 4.63 -7.79
C GLU A 17 -26.76 4.61 -6.25
N MET A 18 -25.92 3.82 -5.58
CA MET A 18 -25.94 3.73 -4.11
C MET A 18 -25.50 5.05 -3.46
N THR A 19 -24.56 5.76 -4.09
CA THR A 19 -24.08 7.05 -3.61
C THR A 19 -25.15 8.12 -3.76
N ASP A 20 -25.87 8.15 -4.87
CA ASP A 20 -26.99 9.07 -5.11
C ASP A 20 -28.12 8.83 -4.08
N LYS A 21 -28.49 7.56 -3.84
CA LYS A 21 -29.46 7.20 -2.79
C LYS A 21 -29.03 7.65 -1.39
N PHE A 22 -27.73 7.53 -1.09
CA PHE A 22 -27.21 7.99 0.21
C PHE A 22 -27.35 9.50 0.39
N TYR A 23 -26.95 10.28 -0.61
CA TYR A 23 -27.06 11.74 -0.54
C TYR A 23 -28.51 12.22 -0.62
N ALA A 24 -29.40 11.46 -1.26
CA ALA A 24 -30.86 11.66 -1.20
C ALA A 24 -31.49 11.24 0.14
N LYS A 25 -30.67 10.71 1.09
CA LYS A 25 -31.12 10.21 2.41
C LYS A 25 -32.07 9.00 2.35
N GLU A 26 -32.02 8.24 1.27
CA GLU A 26 -32.81 7.02 1.06
C GLU A 26 -32.18 5.79 1.73
N VAL A 27 -30.85 5.82 2.00
CA VAL A 27 -30.11 4.76 2.69
C VAL A 27 -29.37 5.29 3.90
N SER A 28 -29.21 4.46 4.91
CA SER A 28 -28.54 4.86 6.15
C SER A 28 -27.02 4.99 5.98
N VAL A 29 -26.37 5.80 6.83
CA VAL A 29 -24.90 5.92 6.88
C VAL A 29 -24.22 4.57 7.10
N LYS A 30 -24.82 3.68 7.90
CA LYS A 30 -24.27 2.34 8.18
C LYS A 30 -24.29 1.46 6.94
N GLU A 31 -25.39 1.47 6.20
CA GLU A 31 -25.58 0.72 4.96
C GLU A 31 -24.61 1.22 3.88
N TYR A 32 -24.59 2.53 3.66
CA TYR A 32 -23.68 3.15 2.70
C TYR A 32 -22.22 2.87 3.00
N LYS A 33 -21.78 3.02 4.27
CA LYS A 33 -20.38 2.68 4.66
C LYS A 33 -20.05 1.21 4.45
N GLY A 34 -21.00 0.31 4.62
CA GLY A 34 -20.84 -1.12 4.35
C GLY A 34 -20.56 -1.40 2.87
N PHE A 35 -21.24 -0.69 1.99
CA PHE A 35 -21.10 -0.81 0.55
C PHE A 35 -19.90 -0.02 0.01
N SER A 36 -19.86 1.30 0.24
CA SER A 36 -18.88 2.22 -0.33
C SER A 36 -17.44 1.92 0.10
N GLY A 37 -17.26 1.35 1.30
CA GLY A 37 -15.96 0.90 1.78
C GLY A 37 -15.29 -0.09 0.82
N GLY A 38 -16.05 -0.96 0.18
CA GLY A 38 -15.55 -1.89 -0.83
C GLY A 38 -14.99 -1.22 -2.08
N PHE A 39 -15.44 0.00 -2.37
CA PHE A 39 -14.95 0.84 -3.46
C PHE A 39 -13.80 1.77 -3.03
N GLY A 40 -13.37 1.70 -1.77
CA GLY A 40 -12.33 2.56 -1.24
C GLY A 40 -12.82 3.93 -0.79
N SER A 41 -14.14 4.15 -0.80
CA SER A 41 -14.78 5.40 -0.39
C SER A 41 -15.50 5.26 0.95
N TYR A 42 -15.47 6.32 1.74
CA TYR A 42 -16.21 6.41 3.00
C TYR A 42 -16.85 7.79 3.16
N ALA A 43 -18.13 7.80 3.52
CA ALA A 43 -18.74 9.04 4.01
C ALA A 43 -18.00 9.52 5.26
N GLN A 44 -17.61 10.78 5.26
CA GLN A 44 -16.98 11.45 6.39
C GLN A 44 -18.00 11.74 7.49
N ARG A 45 -17.54 12.29 8.62
CA ARG A 45 -18.42 12.66 9.73
C ARG A 45 -19.39 13.76 9.27
N GLY A 46 -20.67 13.57 9.55
CA GLY A 46 -21.73 14.44 9.04
C GLY A 46 -22.43 13.90 7.79
N GLY A 47 -21.75 13.10 6.97
CA GLY A 47 -22.34 12.46 5.77
C GLY A 47 -22.47 13.39 4.57
N GLU A 48 -21.88 14.58 4.60
CA GLU A 48 -21.98 15.59 3.53
C GLU A 48 -20.86 15.45 2.49
N ALA A 49 -19.75 14.84 2.87
CA ALA A 49 -18.59 14.60 2.01
C ALA A 49 -18.08 13.17 2.14
N SER A 50 -17.27 12.77 1.18
CA SER A 50 -16.63 11.45 1.13
C SER A 50 -15.11 11.56 1.09
N MET A 51 -14.44 10.53 1.61
CA MET A 51 -13.02 10.28 1.43
C MET A 51 -12.84 9.17 0.40
N LEU A 52 -11.90 9.30 -0.49
CA LEU A 52 -11.49 8.28 -1.46
C LEU A 52 -10.06 7.84 -1.21
N ARG A 53 -9.80 6.54 -1.23
CA ARG A 53 -8.47 5.96 -1.08
C ARG A 53 -7.97 5.38 -2.40
N LEU A 54 -6.85 5.90 -2.87
CA LEU A 54 -6.14 5.42 -4.05
C LEU A 54 -5.23 4.26 -3.63
N ARG A 55 -5.44 3.06 -4.15
CA ARG A 55 -4.53 1.94 -3.91
C ARG A 55 -3.29 2.09 -4.78
N LEU A 56 -2.14 1.90 -4.15
CA LEU A 56 -0.83 2.05 -4.75
C LEU A 56 0.01 0.84 -4.30
N PRO A 57 -0.04 -0.28 -5.02
CA PRO A 57 0.73 -1.48 -4.65
C PRO A 57 2.21 -1.13 -4.44
N GLY A 58 2.77 -1.56 -3.31
CA GLY A 58 4.12 -1.20 -2.89
C GLY A 58 4.36 0.29 -2.63
N GLY A 59 3.31 1.09 -2.53
CA GLY A 59 3.43 2.56 -2.37
C GLY A 59 3.95 3.29 -3.60
N ARG A 60 3.96 2.63 -4.78
CA ARG A 60 4.55 3.17 -6.00
C ARG A 60 3.70 4.26 -6.65
N ILE A 61 4.33 5.40 -6.89
CA ILE A 61 3.75 6.53 -7.63
C ILE A 61 4.74 6.92 -8.73
N ASN A 62 4.52 6.41 -9.94
CA ASN A 62 5.25 6.85 -11.13
C ASN A 62 4.75 8.24 -11.58
N LYS A 63 5.40 8.83 -12.58
CA LYS A 63 5.06 10.19 -13.05
C LYS A 63 3.63 10.33 -13.58
N GLU A 64 3.08 9.29 -14.20
CA GLU A 64 1.69 9.29 -14.70
C GLU A 64 0.68 9.32 -13.55
N LYS A 65 0.90 8.48 -12.53
CA LYS A 65 0.07 8.47 -11.31
C LYS A 65 0.20 9.76 -10.53
N LEU A 66 1.41 10.32 -10.45
CA LEU A 66 1.63 11.61 -9.81
C LEU A 66 0.89 12.72 -10.53
N LYS A 67 1.00 12.76 -11.86
CA LYS A 67 0.24 13.71 -12.68
C LYS A 67 -1.25 13.59 -12.48
N PHE A 68 -1.80 12.37 -12.49
CA PHE A 68 -3.21 12.13 -12.21
C PHE A 68 -3.64 12.67 -10.85
N ILE A 69 -2.83 12.48 -9.79
CA ILE A 69 -3.13 13.01 -8.46
C ILE A 69 -3.14 14.54 -8.49
N VAL A 70 -2.17 15.16 -9.16
CA VAL A 70 -2.08 16.63 -9.31
C VAL A 70 -3.29 17.17 -10.07
N ASP A 71 -3.63 16.55 -11.20
CA ASP A 71 -4.78 16.96 -12.03
C ASP A 71 -6.08 16.88 -11.23
N ALA A 72 -6.27 15.79 -10.48
CA ALA A 72 -7.45 15.64 -9.63
C ALA A 72 -7.51 16.71 -8.51
N ILE A 73 -6.39 17.01 -7.86
CA ILE A 73 -6.30 18.06 -6.85
C ILE A 73 -6.69 19.41 -7.43
N GLN A 74 -6.13 19.75 -8.59
CA GLN A 74 -6.37 21.06 -9.23
C GLN A 74 -7.77 21.18 -9.81
N GLU A 75 -8.24 20.15 -10.54
CA GLU A 75 -9.54 20.17 -11.21
C GLU A 75 -10.71 20.25 -10.22
N TYR A 76 -10.59 19.56 -9.09
CA TYR A 76 -11.68 19.47 -8.11
C TYR A 76 -11.46 20.32 -6.85
N GLY A 77 -10.37 21.09 -6.78
CA GLY A 77 -10.06 21.95 -5.64
C GLY A 77 -9.87 21.18 -4.33
N ILE A 78 -9.17 20.06 -4.37
CA ILE A 78 -8.96 19.21 -3.19
C ILE A 78 -7.90 19.85 -2.30
N GLU A 79 -8.29 20.22 -1.10
CA GLU A 79 -7.39 20.88 -0.13
C GLU A 79 -6.73 19.88 0.85
N LYS A 80 -7.39 18.74 1.12
CA LYS A 80 -6.94 17.76 2.11
C LYS A 80 -6.54 16.45 1.48
N VAL A 81 -5.26 16.13 1.59
CA VAL A 81 -4.65 14.86 1.16
C VAL A 81 -3.95 14.23 2.36
N HIS A 82 -3.93 12.91 2.44
CA HIS A 82 -3.28 12.20 3.54
C HIS A 82 -2.58 10.94 3.05
N PHE A 83 -1.37 10.69 3.52
CA PHE A 83 -0.69 9.42 3.37
C PHE A 83 -1.19 8.42 4.41
N THR A 84 -1.00 7.15 4.18
CA THR A 84 -1.48 6.15 5.13
C THR A 84 -0.42 5.11 5.44
N THR A 85 -0.49 4.55 6.64
CA THR A 85 0.34 3.41 7.07
C THR A 85 0.20 2.15 6.20
N CYS A 86 -0.63 2.18 5.16
CA CYS A 86 -0.77 1.12 4.16
C CYS A 86 -0.24 1.53 2.79
N GLN A 87 0.61 2.57 2.74
CA GLN A 87 1.23 3.07 1.52
C GLN A 87 0.19 3.45 0.45
N THR A 88 -0.83 4.23 0.85
CA THR A 88 -1.89 4.72 -0.04
C THR A 88 -2.10 6.21 0.16
N VAL A 89 -2.69 6.87 -0.84
CA VAL A 89 -3.12 8.26 -0.77
C VAL A 89 -4.62 8.32 -0.50
N GLN A 90 -5.03 9.22 0.38
CA GLN A 90 -6.44 9.56 0.61
C GLN A 90 -6.72 10.99 0.15
N LEU A 91 -7.80 11.16 -0.58
CA LEU A 91 -8.37 12.44 -0.97
C LEU A 91 -9.64 12.65 -0.14
N HIS A 92 -9.76 13.80 0.49
CA HIS A 92 -10.82 14.11 1.43
C HIS A 92 -11.76 15.20 0.91
N ASP A 93 -12.88 15.36 1.58
CA ASP A 93 -13.88 16.40 1.38
C ASP A 93 -14.50 16.39 -0.05
N LEU A 94 -14.61 15.18 -0.63
CA LEU A 94 -15.13 14.97 -1.98
C LEU A 94 -16.66 14.94 -1.99
N SER A 95 -17.28 15.61 -2.97
CA SER A 95 -18.70 15.36 -3.28
C SER A 95 -18.88 13.97 -3.90
N ALA A 96 -20.12 13.46 -3.91
CA ALA A 96 -20.49 12.20 -4.53
C ALA A 96 -20.03 12.10 -5.99
N LYS A 97 -20.34 13.14 -6.76
CA LYS A 97 -20.00 13.24 -8.18
C LYS A 97 -18.49 13.19 -8.39
N VAL A 98 -17.74 14.00 -7.63
CA VAL A 98 -16.27 14.07 -7.73
C VAL A 98 -15.63 12.73 -7.37
N ALA A 99 -16.09 12.05 -6.33
CA ALA A 99 -15.56 10.73 -5.97
C ALA A 99 -15.75 9.71 -7.11
N CYS A 100 -16.91 9.69 -7.78
CA CYS A 100 -17.17 8.82 -8.93
C CYS A 100 -16.29 9.16 -10.14
N GLU A 101 -16.12 10.45 -10.44
CA GLU A 101 -15.30 10.92 -11.57
C GLU A 101 -13.82 10.58 -11.36
N ILE A 102 -13.29 10.78 -10.15
CA ILE A 102 -11.91 10.41 -9.82
C ILE A 102 -11.73 8.89 -9.94
N MET A 103 -12.66 8.06 -9.44
CA MET A 103 -12.60 6.61 -9.59
C MET A 103 -12.52 6.18 -11.05
N GLU A 104 -13.30 6.80 -11.92
CA GLU A 104 -13.33 6.48 -13.35
C GLU A 104 -12.02 6.87 -14.05
N LYS A 105 -11.55 8.10 -13.83
CA LYS A 105 -10.28 8.59 -14.38
C LYS A 105 -9.08 7.82 -13.86
N ALA A 106 -9.12 7.32 -12.62
CA ALA A 106 -8.05 6.56 -11.98
C ALA A 106 -7.68 5.27 -12.74
N PHE A 107 -8.65 4.64 -13.40
CA PHE A 107 -8.39 3.45 -14.22
C PHE A 107 -7.44 3.71 -15.40
N GLU A 108 -7.43 4.92 -15.95
CA GLU A 108 -6.57 5.27 -17.09
C GLU A 108 -5.08 5.20 -16.75
N VAL A 109 -4.75 5.41 -15.47
CA VAL A 109 -3.37 5.33 -14.96
C VAL A 109 -3.11 4.08 -14.11
N GLY A 110 -4.01 3.09 -14.17
CA GLY A 110 -3.89 1.83 -13.43
C GLY A 110 -4.03 1.99 -11.92
N ILE A 111 -4.71 3.05 -11.44
CA ILE A 111 -5.07 3.19 -10.03
C ILE A 111 -6.45 2.57 -9.83
N ILE A 112 -6.53 1.58 -8.94
CA ILE A 112 -7.76 0.87 -8.60
C ILE A 112 -8.15 1.20 -7.17
N THR A 113 -9.38 1.66 -6.95
CA THR A 113 -9.86 1.98 -5.60
C THR A 113 -10.58 0.80 -4.93
N ARG A 114 -11.03 -0.20 -5.71
CA ARG A 114 -11.69 -1.41 -5.18
C ARG A 114 -10.82 -2.11 -4.14
N GLY A 115 -11.43 -2.54 -3.04
CA GLY A 115 -10.73 -3.12 -1.89
C GLY A 115 -9.88 -2.11 -1.09
N GLY A 116 -9.88 -0.82 -1.42
CA GLY A 116 -9.21 0.24 -0.65
C GLY A 116 -9.77 0.40 0.75
N GLY A 117 -11.00 -0.03 0.97
CA GLY A 117 -11.71 -0.05 2.25
C GLY A 117 -12.44 -1.36 2.51
N GLY A 118 -13.35 -1.38 3.48
CA GLY A 118 -14.19 -2.55 3.80
C GLY A 118 -13.43 -3.77 4.31
N ASP A 119 -14.08 -4.90 4.21
CA ASP A 119 -13.56 -6.20 4.67
C ASP A 119 -13.02 -7.02 3.48
N PHE A 120 -12.03 -6.44 2.80
CA PHE A 120 -11.39 -6.92 1.59
C PHE A 120 -9.88 -7.04 1.74
N PRO A 121 -9.20 -7.75 0.82
CA PRO A 121 -7.75 -7.63 0.66
C PRO A 121 -7.37 -6.18 0.37
N ARG A 122 -6.43 -5.66 1.18
CA ARG A 122 -6.00 -4.26 1.12
C ARG A 122 -4.80 -4.08 0.20
N ASN A 123 -4.33 -2.85 0.09
CA ASN A 123 -3.07 -2.56 -0.58
C ASN A 123 -1.96 -3.48 -0.06
N VAL A 124 -1.17 -4.07 -0.96
CA VAL A 124 0.01 -4.86 -0.61
C VAL A 124 1.14 -3.90 -0.31
N MET A 125 1.77 -4.08 0.86
CA MET A 125 2.84 -3.23 1.36
C MET A 125 4.20 -3.84 1.10
N VAL A 126 5.20 -2.97 0.95
CA VAL A 126 6.59 -3.37 0.64
C VAL A 126 7.56 -2.45 1.38
N SER A 127 8.77 -2.92 1.64
CA SER A 127 9.89 -2.01 1.96
C SER A 127 10.00 -0.94 0.87
N PRO A 128 9.89 0.35 1.21
CA PRO A 128 9.75 1.41 0.21
C PRO A 128 10.96 1.52 -0.73
N LEU A 129 12.14 1.20 -0.23
CA LEU A 129 13.38 1.22 -1.00
C LEU A 129 13.73 -0.12 -1.65
N SER A 130 12.81 -1.11 -1.70
CA SER A 130 13.05 -2.38 -2.38
C SER A 130 13.44 -2.17 -3.85
N GLY A 131 14.51 -2.85 -4.26
CA GLY A 131 15.13 -2.71 -5.58
C GLY A 131 16.24 -1.65 -5.64
N VAL A 132 16.35 -0.77 -4.63
CA VAL A 132 17.34 0.31 -4.61
C VAL A 132 18.12 0.41 -3.27
N GLU A 133 17.70 -0.28 -2.23
CA GLU A 133 18.32 -0.21 -0.89
C GLU A 133 19.67 -0.92 -0.86
N LYS A 134 20.68 -0.24 -0.27
CA LYS A 134 21.95 -0.90 0.04
C LYS A 134 21.74 -1.91 1.16
N GLY A 135 22.21 -3.14 0.94
CA GLY A 135 22.11 -4.20 1.95
C GLY A 135 20.78 -4.93 1.97
N GLU A 136 19.86 -4.65 1.03
CA GLU A 136 18.71 -5.53 0.84
C GLU A 136 19.17 -6.94 0.42
N TYR A 137 18.41 -7.95 0.79
CA TYR A 137 18.72 -9.31 0.35
C TYR A 137 18.38 -9.51 -1.13
N PHE A 138 17.21 -9.04 -1.56
CA PHE A 138 16.81 -8.97 -2.96
C PHE A 138 15.58 -8.07 -3.11
N ASP A 139 15.30 -7.68 -4.36
CA ASP A 139 14.12 -6.88 -4.68
C ASP A 139 12.84 -7.70 -4.54
N VAL A 140 11.99 -7.31 -3.59
CA VAL A 140 10.71 -7.98 -3.30
C VAL A 140 9.51 -7.29 -3.95
N MET A 141 9.72 -6.15 -4.61
CA MET A 141 8.65 -5.38 -5.27
C MET A 141 7.90 -6.19 -6.33
N PRO A 142 8.56 -6.95 -7.23
CA PRO A 142 7.85 -7.72 -8.25
C PRO A 142 6.86 -8.74 -7.66
N TYR A 143 7.23 -9.38 -6.55
CA TYR A 143 6.35 -10.34 -5.85
C TYR A 143 5.14 -9.65 -5.22
N ALA A 144 5.33 -8.50 -4.64
CA ALA A 144 4.24 -7.73 -4.03
C ALA A 144 3.25 -7.23 -5.08
N LEU A 145 3.71 -6.80 -6.26
CA LEU A 145 2.85 -6.41 -7.38
C LEU A 145 2.02 -7.60 -7.86
N ALA A 146 2.64 -8.75 -8.08
CA ALA A 146 1.94 -9.96 -8.49
C ALA A 146 0.89 -10.42 -7.46
N VAL A 147 1.22 -10.35 -6.16
CA VAL A 147 0.27 -10.63 -5.08
C VAL A 147 -0.87 -9.62 -5.05
N SER A 148 -0.60 -8.34 -5.33
CA SER A 148 -1.65 -7.33 -5.43
C SER A 148 -2.64 -7.65 -6.54
N ASP A 149 -2.16 -8.04 -7.71
CA ASP A 149 -2.99 -8.42 -8.86
C ASP A 149 -3.81 -9.68 -8.58
N TYR A 150 -3.19 -10.69 -7.98
CA TYR A 150 -3.87 -11.90 -7.55
C TYR A 150 -5.02 -11.60 -6.56
N LEU A 151 -4.75 -10.79 -5.55
CA LEU A 151 -5.75 -10.41 -4.54
C LEU A 151 -6.86 -9.53 -5.10
N LEU A 152 -6.58 -8.71 -6.13
CA LEU A 152 -7.62 -7.95 -6.85
C LEU A 152 -8.60 -8.88 -7.55
N GLY A 153 -8.11 -9.96 -8.18
CA GLY A 153 -8.96 -10.98 -8.82
C GLY A 153 -9.90 -11.69 -7.84
N LEU A 154 -9.57 -11.71 -6.55
CA LEU A 154 -10.42 -12.34 -5.53
C LEU A 154 -11.50 -11.42 -4.94
N ILE A 155 -11.47 -10.11 -5.22
CA ILE A 155 -12.35 -9.12 -4.53
C ILE A 155 -13.83 -9.44 -4.70
N LYS A 156 -14.26 -9.92 -5.87
CA LYS A 156 -15.68 -10.20 -6.16
C LYS A 156 -16.14 -11.54 -5.58
N THR A 157 -15.24 -12.48 -5.35
CA THR A 157 -15.57 -13.87 -4.99
C THR A 157 -15.32 -14.20 -3.53
N VAL A 158 -14.44 -13.45 -2.86
CA VAL A 158 -14.04 -13.69 -1.48
C VAL A 158 -14.82 -12.83 -0.50
N LYS A 159 -15.43 -13.48 0.50
CA LYS A 159 -16.05 -12.80 1.64
C LYS A 159 -15.17 -13.01 2.87
N LEU A 160 -14.43 -11.97 3.26
CA LEU A 160 -13.57 -11.99 4.43
C LEU A 160 -14.32 -11.50 5.69
N PRO A 161 -13.99 -12.03 6.89
CA PRO A 161 -14.53 -11.52 8.15
C PRO A 161 -14.12 -10.08 8.42
N ARG A 162 -12.91 -9.71 7.94
CA ARG A 162 -12.29 -8.38 8.10
C ARG A 162 -11.23 -8.15 7.03
N LYS A 163 -10.71 -6.90 6.95
CA LYS A 163 -9.59 -6.54 6.06
C LYS A 163 -8.40 -7.47 6.23
N LEU A 164 -7.78 -7.85 5.11
CA LEU A 164 -6.53 -8.62 5.03
C LEU A 164 -5.42 -7.71 4.51
N LYS A 165 -4.28 -7.68 5.20
CA LYS A 165 -3.09 -6.89 4.85
C LYS A 165 -1.91 -7.81 4.60
N VAL A 166 -1.33 -7.76 3.40
CA VAL A 166 -0.14 -8.50 3.01
C VAL A 166 1.05 -7.55 2.90
N CYS A 167 2.23 -8.03 3.27
CA CYS A 167 3.43 -7.21 3.34
C CYS A 167 4.69 -7.98 3.00
N PHE A 168 5.64 -7.30 2.33
CA PHE A 168 6.95 -7.84 1.94
C PHE A 168 8.08 -6.98 2.51
N SER A 169 9.02 -7.60 3.22
CA SER A 169 10.25 -6.98 3.69
C SER A 169 11.44 -7.51 2.89
N ASN A 170 12.31 -6.62 2.41
CA ASN A 170 13.48 -6.92 1.58
C ASN A 170 14.77 -7.07 2.39
N SER A 171 14.78 -6.66 3.66
CA SER A 171 15.98 -6.53 4.46
C SER A 171 15.73 -6.86 5.94
N PRO A 172 16.80 -7.02 6.76
CA PRO A 172 16.68 -7.24 8.21
C PRO A 172 15.99 -6.08 8.95
N ALA A 173 16.00 -4.87 8.38
CA ALA A 173 15.36 -3.70 8.98
C ALA A 173 13.85 -3.91 9.17
N ASN A 174 13.24 -4.75 8.31
CA ASN A 174 11.79 -5.06 8.37
C ASN A 174 10.92 -3.79 8.51
N GLU A 175 11.28 -2.75 7.78
CA GLU A 175 10.64 -1.43 7.83
C GLU A 175 9.11 -1.48 7.68
N PRO A 176 8.55 -2.28 6.75
CA PRO A 176 7.10 -2.40 6.62
C PRO A 176 6.46 -3.29 7.69
N HIS A 177 7.26 -3.82 8.63
CA HIS A 177 6.81 -4.63 9.76
C HIS A 177 6.09 -5.92 9.35
N ALA A 178 6.64 -6.66 8.39
CA ALA A 178 6.05 -7.89 7.87
C ALA A 178 5.78 -8.94 8.96
N THR A 179 6.59 -8.98 10.02
CA THR A 179 6.48 -9.95 11.13
C THR A 179 5.21 -9.81 11.99
N PHE A 180 4.47 -8.70 11.88
CA PHE A 180 3.19 -8.54 12.59
C PHE A 180 2.03 -8.03 11.71
N ARG A 181 2.05 -8.37 10.42
CA ARG A 181 0.90 -8.17 9.52
C ARG A 181 -0.01 -9.39 9.51
N ASP A 182 -1.15 -9.28 8.83
CA ASP A 182 -2.05 -10.43 8.66
C ASP A 182 -1.35 -11.57 7.91
N LEU A 183 -0.52 -11.22 6.89
CA LEU A 183 0.45 -12.10 6.23
C LEU A 183 1.68 -11.29 5.87
N GLY A 184 2.86 -11.78 6.21
CA GLY A 184 4.14 -11.12 5.96
C GLY A 184 5.19 -12.07 5.41
N PHE A 185 5.90 -11.61 4.38
CA PHE A 185 7.03 -12.27 3.77
C PHE A 185 8.30 -11.49 4.11
N VAL A 186 9.27 -12.14 4.73
CA VAL A 186 10.55 -11.54 5.12
C VAL A 186 11.65 -12.18 4.30
N ALA A 187 12.27 -11.40 3.43
CA ALA A 187 13.37 -11.88 2.59
C ALA A 187 14.54 -12.38 3.43
N LYS A 188 15.27 -13.36 2.90
CA LYS A 188 16.46 -13.99 3.48
C LYS A 188 17.65 -13.91 2.52
N PRO A 189 18.89 -13.97 3.02
CA PRO A 189 20.10 -13.89 2.19
C PRO A 189 20.17 -14.94 1.08
N GLU A 190 19.54 -16.10 1.32
CA GLU A 190 19.52 -17.23 0.38
C GLU A 190 18.56 -17.02 -0.81
N GLY A 191 17.93 -15.84 -0.94
CA GLY A 191 16.93 -15.58 -1.98
C GLY A 191 15.57 -16.22 -1.71
N THR A 192 15.26 -16.48 -0.44
CA THR A 192 14.03 -17.13 0.03
C THR A 192 13.22 -16.19 0.93
N PHE A 193 12.03 -16.63 1.37
CA PHE A 193 11.23 -15.90 2.35
C PHE A 193 10.94 -16.73 3.60
N ASP A 194 11.00 -16.10 4.78
CA ASP A 194 10.27 -16.55 5.97
C ASP A 194 8.84 -15.99 5.90
N VAL A 195 7.85 -16.79 6.31
CA VAL A 195 6.43 -16.42 6.25
C VAL A 195 5.84 -16.31 7.65
N TYR A 196 5.28 -15.13 7.95
CA TYR A 196 4.58 -14.82 9.19
C TYR A 196 3.10 -14.57 8.92
N SER A 197 2.22 -15.08 9.77
CA SER A 197 0.78 -15.02 9.55
C SER A 197 0.00 -14.74 10.82
N ALA A 198 -1.19 -14.13 10.69
CA ALA A 198 -2.09 -13.78 11.78
C ALA A 198 -1.51 -12.81 12.83
N GLY A 199 -0.63 -11.90 12.43
CA GLY A 199 -0.18 -10.80 13.27
C GLY A 199 -1.10 -9.59 13.21
N GLY A 200 -0.80 -8.57 14.00
CA GLY A 200 -1.45 -7.27 13.93
C GLY A 200 -1.32 -6.41 15.17
N LEU A 201 -1.46 -5.10 14.96
CA LEU A 201 -1.51 -4.09 16.01
C LEU A 201 -2.96 -3.74 16.40
N GLY A 202 -3.12 -2.81 17.29
CA GLY A 202 -4.39 -2.30 17.82
C GLY A 202 -4.59 -2.75 19.27
N ASN A 203 -5.82 -2.81 19.72
CA ASN A 203 -6.14 -3.00 21.15
C ASN A 203 -5.63 -4.33 21.75
N ASN A 204 -5.30 -5.32 20.94
CA ASN A 204 -4.72 -6.59 21.38
C ASN A 204 -3.60 -6.97 20.38
N PRO A 205 -2.41 -6.35 20.48
CA PRO A 205 -1.34 -6.59 19.52
C PRO A 205 -0.76 -7.99 19.66
N ARG A 206 -0.45 -8.61 18.50
CA ARG A 206 0.21 -9.91 18.45
C ARG A 206 1.21 -9.97 17.31
N MET A 207 2.34 -10.59 17.57
CA MET A 207 3.28 -10.99 16.51
C MET A 207 2.64 -12.05 15.63
N GLY A 208 3.04 -12.08 14.36
CA GLY A 208 2.66 -13.16 13.45
C GLY A 208 3.26 -14.50 13.90
N VAL A 209 2.52 -15.57 13.67
CA VAL A 209 3.03 -16.92 13.80
C VAL A 209 3.92 -17.22 12.60
N LYS A 210 5.15 -17.67 12.83
CA LYS A 210 6.02 -18.14 11.74
C LYS A 210 5.48 -19.48 11.22
N VAL A 211 4.82 -19.46 10.07
CA VAL A 211 4.18 -20.64 9.46
C VAL A 211 5.12 -21.42 8.54
N ALA A 212 6.12 -20.74 7.96
CA ALA A 212 7.14 -21.37 7.14
C ALA A 212 8.47 -20.60 7.19
N GLU A 213 9.56 -21.28 6.84
CA GLU A 213 10.90 -20.74 6.72
C GLU A 213 11.48 -21.08 5.35
N GLN A 214 12.28 -20.15 4.79
CA GLN A 214 13.06 -20.35 3.57
C GLN A 214 12.25 -20.90 2.38
N ILE A 215 11.01 -20.42 2.19
CA ILE A 215 10.22 -20.81 1.03
C ILE A 215 10.81 -20.22 -0.25
N SER A 216 10.63 -20.93 -1.38
CA SER A 216 10.95 -20.36 -2.69
C SER A 216 10.04 -19.17 -2.98
N PRO A 217 10.55 -18.06 -3.55
CA PRO A 217 9.72 -16.94 -3.98
C PRO A 217 8.64 -17.32 -4.99
N SER A 218 8.85 -18.39 -5.78
CA SER A 218 7.83 -18.93 -6.68
C SER A 218 6.60 -19.50 -5.98
N GLU A 219 6.70 -19.80 -4.68
CA GLU A 219 5.60 -20.38 -3.89
C GLU A 219 4.71 -19.33 -3.21
N VAL A 220 5.05 -18.06 -3.29
CA VAL A 220 4.37 -16.96 -2.57
C VAL A 220 2.85 -17.01 -2.71
N LEU A 221 2.30 -17.24 -3.91
CA LEU A 221 0.84 -17.24 -4.13
C LEU A 221 0.12 -18.41 -3.44
N TYR A 222 0.77 -19.56 -3.26
CA TYR A 222 0.20 -20.65 -2.46
C TYR A 222 -0.02 -20.23 -1.02
N TYR A 223 0.94 -19.53 -0.42
CA TYR A 223 0.83 -19.01 0.95
C TYR A 223 -0.21 -17.90 1.05
N VAL A 224 -0.33 -17.03 0.06
CA VAL A 224 -1.36 -15.99 0.01
C VAL A 224 -2.75 -16.62 -0.03
N LYS A 225 -2.98 -17.60 -0.89
CA LYS A 225 -4.26 -18.30 -1.00
C LYS A 225 -4.57 -19.09 0.27
N ALA A 226 -3.60 -19.82 0.82
CA ALA A 226 -3.76 -20.53 2.09
C ALA A 226 -4.18 -19.59 3.24
N MET A 227 -3.61 -18.37 3.28
CA MET A 227 -4.03 -17.34 4.25
C MET A 227 -5.48 -16.91 4.04
N VAL A 228 -5.88 -16.64 2.80
CA VAL A 228 -7.26 -16.27 2.48
C VAL A 228 -8.22 -17.36 2.90
N GLU A 229 -7.95 -18.62 2.55
CA GLU A 229 -8.81 -19.76 2.90
C GLU A 229 -8.84 -20.05 4.41
N THR A 230 -7.71 -19.90 5.10
CA THR A 230 -7.66 -20.03 6.56
C THR A 230 -8.50 -18.94 7.24
N PHE A 231 -8.40 -17.70 6.75
CA PHE A 231 -9.17 -16.59 7.30
C PHE A 231 -10.66 -16.72 7.03
N VAL A 232 -11.05 -17.21 5.85
CA VAL A 232 -12.46 -17.50 5.54
C VAL A 232 -13.00 -18.60 6.44
N ALA A 233 -12.22 -19.66 6.69
CA ALA A 233 -12.68 -20.84 7.46
C ALA A 233 -12.72 -20.61 8.98
N HIS A 234 -11.79 -19.84 9.52
CA HIS A 234 -11.57 -19.73 10.98
C HIS A 234 -11.70 -18.31 11.52
N GLY A 235 -11.91 -17.31 10.67
CA GLY A 235 -12.11 -15.93 11.10
C GLY A 235 -13.49 -15.71 11.74
N ASN A 236 -13.59 -14.72 12.61
CA ASN A 236 -14.82 -14.41 13.34
C ASN A 236 -15.72 -13.47 12.54
N TYR A 237 -16.89 -13.93 12.10
CA TYR A 237 -17.90 -13.15 11.39
C TYR A 237 -18.93 -12.50 12.33
N GLU A 238 -19.05 -12.97 13.57
CA GLU A 238 -20.08 -12.53 14.51
C GLU A 238 -19.66 -11.27 15.26
N SER A 239 -18.40 -11.22 15.72
CA SER A 239 -17.87 -10.11 16.50
C SER A 239 -16.86 -9.28 15.70
N ARG A 240 -17.28 -8.11 15.23
CA ARG A 240 -16.39 -7.19 14.49
C ARG A 240 -15.15 -6.75 15.28
N ALA A 241 -15.24 -6.68 16.60
CA ALA A 241 -14.13 -6.38 17.48
C ALA A 241 -13.04 -7.47 17.47
N LYS A 242 -13.45 -8.73 17.27
CA LYS A 242 -12.59 -9.92 17.24
C LYS A 242 -12.41 -10.51 15.83
N ALA A 243 -12.75 -9.78 14.78
CA ALA A 243 -12.75 -10.27 13.40
C ALA A 243 -11.38 -10.20 12.69
N ARG A 244 -10.34 -9.56 13.29
CA ARG A 244 -9.01 -9.50 12.70
C ARG A 244 -8.28 -10.83 12.81
N THR A 245 -7.40 -11.11 11.87
CA THR A 245 -6.64 -12.37 11.75
C THR A 245 -5.93 -12.80 13.03
N ARG A 246 -5.37 -11.84 13.80
CA ARG A 246 -4.68 -12.12 15.07
C ARG A 246 -5.54 -12.80 16.14
N TYR A 247 -6.86 -12.66 16.04
CA TYR A 247 -7.77 -13.33 16.96
C TYR A 247 -7.92 -14.83 16.67
N MET A 248 -7.49 -15.31 15.50
CA MET A 248 -7.39 -16.76 15.24
C MET A 248 -6.32 -17.42 16.11
N GLN A 249 -5.27 -16.68 16.52
CA GLN A 249 -4.32 -17.18 17.52
C GLN A 249 -4.97 -17.35 18.91
N GLU A 250 -5.98 -16.53 19.23
CA GLU A 250 -6.73 -16.65 20.50
C GLU A 250 -7.69 -17.82 20.45
N SER A 251 -8.44 -17.99 19.35
CA SER A 251 -9.48 -19.02 19.23
C SER A 251 -8.93 -20.43 18.99
N LEU A 252 -7.82 -20.57 18.28
CA LEU A 252 -7.24 -21.88 17.93
C LEU A 252 -5.99 -22.25 18.76
N GLY A 253 -5.42 -21.28 19.48
CA GLY A 253 -4.05 -21.39 19.96
C GLY A 253 -3.03 -21.25 18.84
N VAL A 254 -1.76 -20.98 19.19
CA VAL A 254 -0.69 -20.77 18.18
C VAL A 254 -0.45 -22.03 17.35
N ASP A 255 -0.33 -23.19 18.00
CA ASP A 255 -0.08 -24.46 17.31
C ASP A 255 -1.29 -24.92 16.48
N GLY A 256 -2.50 -24.74 17.02
CA GLY A 256 -3.74 -25.03 16.30
C GLY A 256 -3.91 -24.14 15.06
N TYR A 257 -3.58 -22.86 15.18
CA TYR A 257 -3.57 -21.95 14.04
C TYR A 257 -2.56 -22.39 12.97
N LYS A 258 -1.30 -22.64 13.37
CA LYS A 258 -0.26 -23.10 12.45
C LYS A 258 -0.67 -24.38 11.72
N LYS A 259 -1.23 -25.35 12.43
CA LYS A 259 -1.75 -26.59 11.85
C LYS A 259 -2.85 -26.31 10.82
N ALA A 260 -3.86 -25.51 11.19
CA ALA A 260 -4.98 -25.17 10.29
C ALA A 260 -4.48 -24.45 9.01
N TYR A 261 -3.50 -23.55 9.15
CA TYR A 261 -2.89 -22.85 8.01
C TYR A 261 -2.16 -23.84 7.07
N LEU A 262 -1.33 -24.73 7.61
CA LEU A 262 -0.58 -25.72 6.83
C LEU A 262 -1.49 -26.75 6.14
N GLU A 263 -2.58 -27.16 6.79
CA GLU A 263 -3.60 -28.03 6.16
C GLU A 263 -4.26 -27.34 4.96
N LYS A 264 -4.49 -26.03 5.02
CA LYS A 264 -4.98 -25.26 3.88
C LYS A 264 -3.93 -25.14 2.79
N LEU A 265 -2.67 -24.90 3.15
CA LEU A 265 -1.56 -24.81 2.21
C LEU A 265 -1.40 -26.10 1.38
N GLU A 266 -1.43 -27.24 2.04
CA GLU A 266 -1.35 -28.55 1.36
C GLU A 266 -2.51 -28.76 0.37
N LYS A 267 -3.72 -28.37 0.74
CA LYS A 267 -4.89 -28.45 -0.16
C LYS A 267 -4.73 -27.53 -1.37
N VAL A 268 -4.27 -26.31 -1.15
CA VAL A 268 -4.03 -25.36 -2.24
C VAL A 268 -2.96 -25.89 -3.20
N LYS A 269 -1.84 -26.40 -2.68
CA LYS A 269 -0.76 -26.98 -3.49
C LYS A 269 -1.21 -28.21 -4.30
N ALA A 270 -2.13 -29.00 -3.75
CA ALA A 270 -2.67 -30.17 -4.45
C ALA A 270 -3.74 -29.83 -5.50
N GLY A 271 -4.40 -28.69 -5.39
CA GLY A 271 -5.57 -28.31 -6.20
C GLY A 271 -5.29 -27.38 -7.38
N GLU A 272 -4.25 -26.59 -7.31
CA GLU A 272 -3.98 -25.54 -8.31
C GLU A 272 -2.48 -25.33 -8.51
N ASP A 273 -2.10 -24.93 -9.73
CA ASP A 273 -0.76 -24.41 -9.99
C ASP A 273 -0.77 -22.88 -9.83
N LEU A 274 -0.19 -22.42 -8.75
CA LEU A 274 0.02 -21.00 -8.41
C LEU A 274 1.51 -20.64 -8.43
N THR A 275 2.32 -21.38 -9.18
CA THR A 275 3.75 -21.10 -9.31
C THR A 275 3.96 -19.70 -9.87
N LEU A 276 4.60 -18.84 -9.08
CA LEU A 276 4.80 -17.45 -9.44
C LEU A 276 6.12 -17.24 -10.19
N HIS A 277 6.03 -16.66 -11.35
CA HIS A 277 7.17 -16.17 -12.12
C HIS A 277 7.11 -14.65 -12.22
N VAL A 278 8.11 -13.97 -11.70
CA VAL A 278 8.19 -12.49 -11.77
C VAL A 278 9.32 -12.08 -12.70
N CYS A 279 9.10 -10.99 -13.42
CA CYS A 279 10.15 -10.35 -14.20
C CYS A 279 10.77 -9.24 -13.36
N PRO A 280 12.08 -9.26 -13.08
CA PRO A 280 12.77 -8.13 -12.47
C PRO A 280 12.60 -6.87 -13.32
N CYS A 281 12.43 -5.73 -12.66
CA CYS A 281 12.38 -4.43 -13.31
C CYS A 281 13.56 -3.59 -12.79
N PRO A 282 14.79 -3.86 -13.27
CA PRO A 282 15.98 -3.20 -12.75
C PRO A 282 15.97 -1.73 -13.13
N VAL A 283 16.58 -0.89 -12.29
CA VAL A 283 16.88 0.49 -12.61
C VAL A 283 17.96 0.50 -13.69
N THR A 284 17.70 1.17 -14.80
CA THR A 284 18.64 1.26 -15.96
C THR A 284 19.37 2.60 -16.02
N LYS A 285 18.87 3.59 -15.28
CA LYS A 285 19.48 4.92 -15.18
C LYS A 285 20.91 4.83 -14.65
N THR A 286 21.82 5.54 -15.31
CA THR A 286 23.20 5.68 -14.86
C THR A 286 23.35 6.88 -13.95
N GLY A 287 23.92 6.68 -12.78
CA GLY A 287 24.24 7.75 -11.83
C GLY A 287 25.35 8.67 -12.36
N ARG A 288 25.27 9.94 -11.99
CA ARG A 288 26.29 10.97 -12.32
C ARG A 288 26.27 12.08 -11.27
N GLY A 289 27.28 12.94 -11.30
CA GLY A 289 27.32 14.11 -10.43
C GLY A 289 28.05 13.87 -9.11
N ASP A 290 29.12 13.05 -9.11
CA ASP A 290 29.87 12.68 -7.90
C ASP A 290 30.44 13.88 -7.12
N GLU A 291 30.75 15.01 -7.80
CA GLU A 291 31.21 16.22 -7.13
C GLU A 291 30.15 16.81 -6.22
N ALA A 292 28.87 16.77 -6.65
CA ALA A 292 27.73 17.21 -5.85
C ALA A 292 27.49 16.28 -4.65
N ALA A 293 27.80 14.99 -4.76
CA ALA A 293 27.64 14.01 -3.69
C ALA A 293 28.47 14.33 -2.44
N ARG A 294 29.61 15.01 -2.60
CA ARG A 294 30.47 15.43 -1.46
C ARG A 294 29.80 16.45 -0.55
N GLU A 295 28.76 17.11 -1.02
CA GLU A 295 28.00 18.08 -0.22
C GLU A 295 26.86 17.43 0.58
N PHE A 296 26.45 16.18 0.23
CA PHE A 296 25.29 15.52 0.86
C PHE A 296 25.49 15.22 2.35
N GLY A 297 26.73 15.02 2.83
CA GLY A 297 27.01 14.93 4.25
C GLY A 297 26.64 16.16 5.08
N LYS A 298 26.34 17.30 4.42
CA LYS A 298 25.84 18.53 5.04
C LYS A 298 24.32 18.66 5.01
N ILE A 299 23.64 17.79 4.22
CA ILE A 299 22.18 17.85 3.95
C ILE A 299 21.40 16.95 4.94
N GLY A 300 22.09 16.16 5.77
CA GLY A 300 21.48 15.29 6.78
C GLY A 300 21.04 13.93 6.25
N ASP A 301 20.37 13.15 7.12
CA ASP A 301 20.02 11.74 6.90
C ASP A 301 18.91 11.52 5.87
N ARG A 302 18.33 12.59 5.31
CA ARG A 302 17.26 12.52 4.30
C ARG A 302 17.75 12.09 2.93
N VAL A 303 19.05 12.14 2.66
CA VAL A 303 19.65 11.71 1.39
C VAL A 303 20.31 10.35 1.58
N ILE A 304 19.76 9.33 0.90
CA ILE A 304 20.12 7.93 1.08
C ILE A 304 20.79 7.42 -0.20
N PRO A 305 22.09 7.01 -0.16
CA PRO A 305 22.73 6.41 -1.32
C PRO A 305 22.08 5.07 -1.67
N GLN A 306 21.71 4.88 -2.94
CA GLN A 306 21.17 3.62 -3.46
C GLN A 306 22.29 2.60 -3.74
N LYS A 307 21.89 1.32 -3.95
CA LYS A 307 22.83 0.28 -4.39
C LYS A 307 23.37 0.53 -5.80
N GLN A 308 22.60 1.23 -6.64
CA GLN A 308 23.05 1.70 -7.94
C GLN A 308 24.00 2.89 -7.73
N GLU A 309 25.23 2.75 -8.23
CA GLU A 309 26.28 3.75 -8.07
C GLU A 309 25.87 5.11 -8.63
N GLY A 310 26.12 6.18 -7.88
CA GLY A 310 25.78 7.56 -8.25
C GLY A 310 24.28 7.88 -8.29
N LEU A 311 23.43 6.98 -7.77
CA LEU A 311 22.01 7.23 -7.57
C LEU A 311 21.66 7.30 -6.07
N TYR A 312 20.65 8.11 -5.77
CA TYR A 312 20.23 8.45 -4.42
C TYR A 312 18.72 8.44 -4.28
N ALA A 313 18.25 8.26 -3.06
CA ALA A 313 16.90 8.56 -2.65
C ALA A 313 16.87 9.80 -1.74
N VAL A 314 15.77 10.58 -1.82
CA VAL A 314 15.49 11.68 -0.89
C VAL A 314 14.23 11.33 -0.12
N ALA A 315 14.30 11.35 1.21
CA ALA A 315 13.15 11.16 2.08
C ALA A 315 12.45 12.50 2.35
N TYR A 316 11.14 12.50 2.22
CA TYR A 316 10.26 13.60 2.61
C TYR A 316 9.15 13.07 3.51
N HIS A 317 9.13 13.52 4.75
CA HIS A 317 8.06 13.19 5.69
C HIS A 317 7.26 14.46 5.99
N PRO A 318 6.05 14.62 5.40
CA PRO A 318 5.18 15.75 5.74
C PRO A 318 4.82 15.72 7.22
N ILE A 319 4.84 16.86 7.89
CA ILE A 319 4.50 16.95 9.32
C ILE A 319 3.09 16.38 9.55
N GLY A 320 3.01 15.40 10.46
CA GLY A 320 1.78 14.69 10.77
C GLY A 320 1.27 13.74 9.66
N GLY A 321 2.09 13.43 8.64
CA GLY A 321 1.70 12.59 7.49
C GLY A 321 0.70 13.26 6.53
N VAL A 322 0.51 14.58 6.64
CA VAL A 322 -0.48 15.37 5.89
C VAL A 322 0.22 16.38 5.00
N PRO A 323 0.57 16.01 3.75
CA PRO A 323 1.15 16.97 2.83
C PRO A 323 0.13 18.03 2.44
N GLN A 324 0.59 19.26 2.21
CA GLN A 324 -0.24 20.26 1.58
C GLN A 324 -0.61 19.82 0.16
N ALA A 325 -1.87 19.97 -0.24
CA ALA A 325 -2.33 19.50 -1.55
C ALA A 325 -1.54 20.13 -2.71
N LEU A 326 -1.20 21.43 -2.61
CA LEU A 326 -0.40 22.14 -3.61
C LEU A 326 1.03 21.60 -3.74
N LYS A 327 1.58 20.95 -2.71
CA LYS A 327 2.91 20.33 -2.74
C LYS A 327 3.03 19.26 -3.82
N PHE A 328 1.95 18.55 -4.13
CA PHE A 328 1.95 17.55 -5.21
C PHE A 328 2.26 18.17 -6.58
N ALA A 329 1.76 19.40 -6.85
CA ALA A 329 2.07 20.11 -8.11
C ALA A 329 3.53 20.54 -8.13
N GLU A 330 4.08 21.07 -7.03
CA GLU A 330 5.50 21.44 -6.92
C GLU A 330 6.39 20.21 -7.13
N ILE A 331 6.05 19.08 -6.51
CA ILE A 331 6.78 17.82 -6.67
C ILE A 331 6.74 17.37 -8.14
N TYR A 332 5.56 17.37 -8.77
CA TYR A 332 5.43 16.96 -10.17
C TYR A 332 6.29 17.84 -11.10
N GLU A 333 6.18 19.15 -10.98
CA GLU A 333 6.98 20.09 -11.77
C GLU A 333 8.50 19.92 -11.57
N ALA A 334 8.90 19.50 -10.38
CA ALA A 334 10.29 19.22 -10.08
C ALA A 334 10.80 17.94 -10.75
N VAL A 335 9.98 16.88 -10.80
CA VAL A 335 10.44 15.53 -11.20
C VAL A 335 9.99 15.09 -12.60
N LYS A 336 9.06 15.79 -13.25
CA LYS A 336 8.44 15.37 -14.52
C LYS A 336 9.46 15.05 -15.63
N ASP A 337 10.56 15.79 -15.69
CA ASP A 337 11.62 15.65 -16.70
C ASP A 337 12.79 14.77 -16.21
N MET A 338 12.78 14.27 -14.96
CA MET A 338 13.83 13.40 -14.45
C MET A 338 13.60 11.97 -14.93
N GLU A 339 14.64 11.34 -15.45
CA GLU A 339 14.59 9.96 -15.96
C GLU A 339 14.42 8.95 -14.83
N GLU A 340 13.54 7.96 -15.00
CA GLU A 340 13.26 6.86 -14.06
C GLU A 340 12.97 7.27 -12.61
N VAL A 341 12.70 8.55 -12.33
CA VAL A 341 12.32 8.95 -10.97
C VAL A 341 10.94 8.41 -10.64
N GLU A 342 10.84 7.79 -9.47
CA GLU A 342 9.61 7.26 -8.91
C GLU A 342 9.47 7.68 -7.44
N LEU A 343 8.26 7.91 -6.99
CA LEU A 343 7.96 8.16 -5.59
C LEU A 343 7.49 6.86 -4.93
N ARG A 344 7.94 6.62 -3.69
CA ARG A 344 7.60 5.45 -2.88
C ARG A 344 7.06 5.88 -1.53
N LEU A 345 5.81 5.54 -1.24
CA LEU A 345 5.22 5.74 0.08
C LEU A 345 5.74 4.69 1.06
N ALA A 346 6.02 5.10 2.29
CA ALA A 346 6.39 4.23 3.39
C ALA A 346 5.25 4.05 4.41
N PRO A 347 5.31 3.01 5.26
CA PRO A 347 4.30 2.77 6.29
C PRO A 347 4.29 3.80 7.43
N ASP A 348 5.34 4.56 7.60
CA ASP A 348 5.46 5.69 8.53
C ASP A 348 4.96 7.01 7.92
N GLU A 349 4.39 6.95 6.68
CA GLU A 349 3.86 8.09 5.93
C GLU A 349 4.94 9.01 5.30
N THR A 350 6.19 8.56 5.29
CA THR A 350 7.27 9.14 4.48
C THR A 350 7.04 8.85 2.99
N ILE A 351 7.45 9.77 2.13
CA ILE A 351 7.59 9.55 0.70
C ILE A 351 9.07 9.63 0.31
N TYR A 352 9.54 8.63 -0.42
CA TYR A 352 10.88 8.59 -0.96
C TYR A 352 10.85 8.93 -2.45
N PHE A 353 11.72 9.82 -2.88
CA PHE A 353 12.04 10.08 -4.28
C PHE A 353 13.23 9.20 -4.62
N ILE A 354 13.08 8.22 -5.48
CA ILE A 354 14.16 7.29 -5.83
C ILE A 354 14.71 7.55 -7.22
N ASN A 355 15.89 7.01 -7.51
CA ASN A 355 16.60 7.10 -8.78
C ASN A 355 17.02 8.54 -9.14
N LEU A 356 17.42 9.30 -8.14
CA LEU A 356 17.95 10.65 -8.33
C LEU A 356 19.46 10.62 -8.54
N ASN A 357 19.97 11.30 -9.57
CA ASN A 357 21.40 11.64 -9.62
C ASN A 357 21.70 12.82 -8.69
N ALA A 358 22.98 13.15 -8.49
CA ALA A 358 23.39 14.16 -7.53
C ALA A 358 22.80 15.56 -7.75
N ASP A 359 22.60 15.97 -9.02
CA ASP A 359 22.00 17.27 -9.35
C ASP A 359 20.48 17.26 -9.07
N GLU A 360 19.81 16.15 -9.34
CA GLU A 360 18.39 15.98 -9.09
C GLU A 360 18.08 15.92 -7.59
N VAL A 361 19.01 15.36 -6.78
CA VAL A 361 18.91 15.38 -5.30
C VAL A 361 18.75 16.80 -4.77
N LYS A 362 19.57 17.75 -5.25
CA LYS A 362 19.48 19.16 -4.81
C LYS A 362 18.08 19.73 -5.04
N LYS A 363 17.51 19.45 -6.21
CA LYS A 363 16.17 19.92 -6.57
C LYS A 363 15.09 19.25 -5.72
N ALA A 364 15.13 17.92 -5.57
CA ALA A 364 14.17 17.19 -4.74
C ALA A 364 14.25 17.61 -3.25
N PHE A 365 15.46 17.84 -2.75
CA PHE A 365 15.69 18.28 -1.39
C PHE A 365 15.12 19.65 -1.12
N SER A 366 15.33 20.63 -2.05
CA SER A 366 14.88 22.03 -1.88
C SER A 366 13.35 22.17 -1.88
N ILE A 367 12.63 21.31 -2.62
CA ILE A 367 11.16 21.35 -2.65
C ILE A 367 10.50 20.63 -1.47
N THR A 368 11.28 19.97 -0.63
CA THR A 368 10.82 19.17 0.51
C THR A 368 11.39 19.66 1.85
N ASP A 369 11.76 20.94 1.91
CA ASP A 369 12.35 21.60 3.09
C ASP A 369 11.33 21.89 4.20
N ASP A 370 10.04 21.75 3.91
CA ASP A 370 8.92 21.86 4.86
C ASP A 370 8.60 20.52 5.59
N GLY A 371 9.41 19.49 5.37
CA GLY A 371 9.26 18.17 6.00
C GLY A 371 9.87 18.08 7.40
N ALA A 372 9.69 16.92 8.03
CA ALA A 372 10.27 16.60 9.33
C ALA A 372 11.81 16.57 9.25
N GLU A 373 12.45 17.22 10.21
CA GLU A 373 13.92 17.26 10.33
C GLU A 373 14.45 16.30 11.42
N ASN A 374 13.55 15.76 12.24
CA ASN A 374 13.91 14.86 13.33
C ASN A 374 12.81 13.84 13.63
N LEU A 375 13.14 12.79 14.40
CA LEU A 375 12.22 11.70 14.72
C LEU A 375 10.95 12.13 15.47
N PHE A 376 10.96 13.23 16.21
CA PHE A 376 9.77 13.72 16.88
C PHE A 376 8.76 14.27 15.86
N GLU A 377 9.26 14.98 14.86
CA GLU A 377 8.43 15.57 13.80
C GLU A 377 7.88 14.51 12.84
N THR A 378 8.46 13.30 12.78
CA THR A 378 7.87 12.17 12.05
C THR A 378 6.70 11.51 12.79
N SER A 379 6.30 12.03 13.94
CA SER A 379 5.13 11.52 14.65
C SER A 379 3.86 11.78 13.88
N VAL A 380 3.08 10.72 13.63
CA VAL A 380 1.81 10.80 12.91
C VAL A 380 0.65 10.38 13.81
N ALA A 381 -0.50 10.95 13.55
CA ALA A 381 -1.74 10.59 14.21
C ALA A 381 -2.82 10.26 13.18
N CYS A 382 -3.69 9.32 13.52
CA CYS A 382 -4.87 9.07 12.68
C CYS A 382 -5.72 10.36 12.56
N ILE A 383 -6.12 10.72 11.33
CA ILE A 383 -7.04 11.84 11.08
C ILE A 383 -8.35 11.72 11.89
N GLY A 384 -8.63 10.53 12.41
CA GLY A 384 -9.80 10.27 13.24
C GLY A 384 -11.08 10.22 12.44
N ALA A 385 -12.07 11.03 12.85
CA ALA A 385 -13.39 11.09 12.24
C ALA A 385 -13.50 12.26 11.24
N ALA A 386 -12.42 12.48 10.49
CA ALA A 386 -12.47 13.46 9.41
C ALA A 386 -13.51 13.09 8.35
#